data_fd6967447cec21e6f2bbf063d29fafc1
#
_entry.id   fd6967447cec21e6f2bbf063d29fafc1
#
_cell.length_a   1.000
_cell.length_b   1.000
_cell.length_c   1.000
_cell.angle_alpha   90.00
_cell.angle_beta   90.00
_cell.angle_gamma   90.00
#
_symmetry.space_group_name_H-M   'P 1'
#
loop_
_entity.id
_entity.type
_entity.pdbx_description
1 polymer ?
#
loop_
_entity_poly.entity_id
_entity_poly.type
_entity_poly.pdbx_seq_one_letter_code
_entity_poly.pdbx_strand_id
1 'polypeptide(L)'
;MNVKMVGAAVLAGVVMVGCAKKDEATSADAKPAEKAAVAADPEQVVLKVNGKELKRGQIDADIAAMLKAQGDKVPAEQKDYFKQMVQNQVAQSFVVESVLVAKAKEMGFVITDADRKAREAEFLKAVSKMPDAPKTLDEYFKKFPLGAERAKAEFENGILIDKMIKAEQAKAPKTDYKAEAQKTIDKIVAENAKNASAEKDAKKKIDDLKAQLSKVPAKDLPAKFAELAKANSACPSSAKGGDLGEFTHGQMVKEFDEAAFKLPINTVSEPVKTQFGYHLIMTTKKTAAVEAKGDQPASPEKVQASHILIKVPEVRKVPKLDEVMDMMKKQGERKFVSEFVMGSVKKAKIEAFADEFKQFVPPADEPKAPKTPAAKAPVEKPAQK
;
A
#
# COMPACT_ATOMS: atom_id res chain seq x y z
N MET A 1 3.26 1.47 12.54
CA MET A 1 3.42 0.27 13.38
C MET A 1 4.90 0.03 13.61
N ASN A 2 5.37 0.16 14.84
CA ASN A 2 6.80 0.11 15.15
C ASN A 2 7.35 -1.33 15.01
N VAL A 3 8.56 -1.43 14.43
CA VAL A 3 9.36 -2.67 14.29
C VAL A 3 9.57 -3.42 15.62
N LYS A 4 9.27 -2.80 16.74
CA LYS A 4 9.37 -3.38 18.10
C LYS A 4 8.23 -4.34 18.49
N MET A 5 7.23 -4.54 17.65
CA MET A 5 6.17 -5.56 17.86
C MET A 5 6.47 -6.91 17.18
N VAL A 6 7.73 -7.16 16.87
CA VAL A 6 8.16 -8.22 15.95
C VAL A 6 8.11 -9.65 16.53
N GLY A 7 7.71 -9.88 17.76
CA GLY A 7 7.66 -11.24 18.32
C GLY A 7 6.31 -11.95 18.27
N ALA A 8 5.20 -11.22 18.26
CA ALA A 8 3.88 -11.85 18.04
C ALA A 8 3.20 -11.33 16.77
N ALA A 9 3.75 -10.27 16.15
CA ALA A 9 3.21 -9.61 14.96
C ALA A 9 4.13 -9.70 13.74
N VAL A 10 5.36 -10.25 13.84
CA VAL A 10 6.22 -10.51 12.66
C VAL A 10 5.59 -11.50 11.71
N LEU A 11 4.82 -12.42 12.23
CA LEU A 11 4.13 -13.40 11.41
C LEU A 11 2.89 -12.83 10.69
N ALA A 12 2.32 -11.73 11.17
CA ALA A 12 1.12 -11.12 10.57
C ALA A 12 1.41 -9.92 9.63
N GLY A 13 2.61 -9.36 9.61
CA GLY A 13 2.87 -8.06 8.97
C GLY A 13 3.95 -7.99 7.88
N VAL A 14 4.79 -9.01 7.72
CA VAL A 14 5.98 -8.91 6.84
C VAL A 14 5.79 -9.48 5.44
N VAL A 15 4.73 -10.23 5.18
CA VAL A 15 4.59 -10.90 3.86
C VAL A 15 3.31 -10.49 3.12
N MET A 16 3.04 -9.20 3.07
CA MET A 16 2.08 -8.65 2.10
C MET A 16 2.81 -7.94 0.95
N VAL A 17 3.93 -8.49 0.48
CA VAL A 17 4.58 -7.99 -0.74
C VAL A 17 5.09 -9.16 -1.57
N GLY A 18 4.37 -9.43 -2.63
CA GLY A 18 4.96 -10.14 -3.75
C GLY A 18 4.23 -11.38 -4.20
N CYS A 19 3.18 -11.19 -4.96
CA CYS A 19 2.87 -11.83 -6.25
C CYS A 19 1.45 -11.43 -6.65
N ALA A 20 1.24 -10.15 -6.98
CA ALA A 20 0.12 -9.78 -7.83
C ALA A 20 0.66 -9.63 -9.26
N LYS A 21 0.74 -10.73 -10.00
CA LYS A 21 0.58 -10.66 -11.44
C LYS A 21 -0.90 -10.42 -11.70
N LYS A 22 -1.14 -9.27 -12.28
CA LYS A 22 -2.41 -8.84 -12.82
C LYS A 22 -2.65 -9.66 -14.08
N ASP A 23 -3.51 -10.65 -14.01
CA ASP A 23 -4.09 -11.29 -15.20
C ASP A 23 -5.59 -10.97 -15.22
N GLU A 24 -6.01 -10.53 -16.40
CA GLU A 24 -7.33 -10.04 -16.72
C GLU A 24 -8.42 -11.10 -16.49
N ALA A 25 -9.55 -10.62 -15.96
CA ALA A 25 -10.77 -11.40 -15.81
C ALA A 25 -11.34 -11.77 -17.18
N THR A 26 -11.37 -13.07 -17.47
CA THR A 26 -12.36 -13.64 -18.39
C THR A 26 -13.41 -14.37 -17.57
N SER A 27 -14.62 -13.89 -17.69
CA SER A 27 -15.83 -14.52 -17.17
C SER A 27 -16.04 -15.88 -17.86
N ALA A 28 -16.15 -16.94 -17.06
CA ALA A 28 -16.82 -18.16 -17.48
C ALA A 28 -17.55 -18.78 -16.28
N ASP A 29 -18.87 -18.80 -16.35
CA ASP A 29 -19.75 -19.58 -15.52
C ASP A 29 -19.31 -21.05 -15.48
N ALA A 30 -18.82 -21.50 -14.34
CA ALA A 30 -18.74 -22.90 -13.99
C ALA A 30 -19.16 -23.07 -12.54
N LYS A 31 -20.39 -23.50 -12.35
CA LYS A 31 -20.95 -24.00 -11.09
C LYS A 31 -20.02 -25.09 -10.54
N PRO A 32 -19.42 -24.95 -9.34
CA PRO A 32 -18.62 -26.03 -8.79
C PRO A 32 -19.53 -27.20 -8.45
N ALA A 33 -19.22 -28.37 -8.96
CA ALA A 33 -19.84 -29.61 -8.52
C ALA A 33 -19.54 -29.81 -7.04
N GLU A 34 -20.57 -29.96 -6.24
CA GLU A 34 -20.57 -30.29 -4.83
C GLU A 34 -19.99 -31.71 -4.65
N LYS A 35 -18.65 -31.79 -4.56
CA LYS A 35 -18.00 -33.00 -4.05
C LYS A 35 -18.28 -33.03 -2.56
N ALA A 36 -19.07 -34.01 -2.12
CA ALA A 36 -19.24 -34.35 -0.71
C ALA A 36 -17.86 -34.37 -0.03
N ALA A 37 -17.64 -33.43 0.89
CA ALA A 37 -16.38 -33.34 1.63
C ALA A 37 -16.27 -34.57 2.52
N VAL A 38 -15.45 -35.54 2.12
CA VAL A 38 -14.91 -36.54 3.03
C VAL A 38 -14.21 -35.74 4.12
N ALA A 39 -14.59 -35.92 5.38
CA ALA A 39 -13.96 -35.26 6.52
C ALA A 39 -12.45 -35.50 6.43
N ALA A 40 -11.66 -34.44 6.27
CA ALA A 40 -10.23 -34.57 6.12
C ALA A 40 -9.64 -35.15 7.42
N ASP A 41 -8.73 -36.11 7.31
CA ASP A 41 -8.06 -36.73 8.46
C ASP A 41 -7.29 -35.67 9.26
N PRO A 42 -7.62 -35.41 10.54
CA PRO A 42 -6.94 -34.44 11.38
C PRO A 42 -5.44 -34.75 11.56
N GLU A 43 -5.04 -36.02 11.46
CA GLU A 43 -3.64 -36.47 11.57
C GLU A 43 -2.88 -36.32 10.23
N GLN A 44 -3.55 -36.00 9.16
CA GLN A 44 -2.90 -35.77 7.87
C GLN A 44 -1.86 -34.64 7.98
N VAL A 45 -0.60 -34.97 7.66
CA VAL A 45 0.47 -33.99 7.52
C VAL A 45 0.20 -33.19 6.23
N VAL A 46 0.13 -31.88 6.33
CA VAL A 46 -0.12 -30.99 5.18
C VAL A 46 1.13 -30.23 4.74
N LEU A 47 2.02 -29.91 5.69
CA LEU A 47 3.33 -29.31 5.45
C LEU A 47 4.39 -29.95 6.32
N LYS A 48 5.63 -30.04 5.81
CA LYS A 48 6.80 -30.42 6.57
C LYS A 48 7.93 -29.44 6.29
N VAL A 49 8.52 -28.87 7.34
CA VAL A 49 9.57 -27.84 7.24
C VAL A 49 10.75 -28.27 8.09
N ASN A 50 11.89 -28.59 7.45
CA ASN A 50 13.09 -29.09 8.13
C ASN A 50 12.80 -30.25 9.10
N GLY A 51 11.86 -31.12 8.73
CA GLY A 51 11.45 -32.27 9.55
C GLY A 51 10.30 -32.00 10.53
N LYS A 52 9.95 -30.73 10.83
CA LYS A 52 8.79 -30.39 11.67
C LYS A 52 7.52 -30.47 10.84
N GLU A 53 6.47 -31.05 11.35
CA GLU A 53 5.22 -31.33 10.65
C GLU A 53 4.10 -30.38 11.10
N LEU A 54 3.27 -29.94 10.14
CA LEU A 54 2.00 -29.27 10.38
C LEU A 54 0.90 -30.21 9.94
N LYS A 55 -0.01 -30.52 10.86
CA LYS A 55 -1.14 -31.40 10.62
C LYS A 55 -2.42 -30.62 10.31
N ARG A 56 -3.34 -31.21 9.56
CA ARG A 56 -4.65 -30.65 9.22
C ARG A 56 -5.42 -30.21 10.47
N GLY A 57 -5.50 -31.10 11.48
CA GLY A 57 -6.22 -30.81 12.71
C GLY A 57 -5.71 -29.61 13.49
N GLN A 58 -4.43 -29.26 13.37
CA GLN A 58 -3.88 -28.04 13.98
C GLN A 58 -4.44 -26.79 13.30
N ILE A 59 -4.50 -26.79 11.96
CA ILE A 59 -5.06 -25.68 11.18
C ILE A 59 -6.55 -25.52 11.48
N ASP A 60 -7.29 -26.62 11.51
CA ASP A 60 -8.73 -26.61 11.76
C ASP A 60 -9.05 -26.11 13.17
N ALA A 61 -8.25 -26.49 14.17
CA ALA A 61 -8.34 -25.99 15.54
C ALA A 61 -8.07 -24.47 15.59
N ASP A 62 -7.05 -23.98 14.88
CA ASP A 62 -6.73 -22.56 14.80
C ASP A 62 -7.85 -21.76 14.13
N ILE A 63 -8.40 -22.27 13.03
CA ILE A 63 -9.55 -21.67 12.35
C ILE A 63 -10.76 -21.58 13.29
N ALA A 64 -11.07 -22.68 13.99
CA ALA A 64 -12.20 -22.73 14.93
C ALA A 64 -12.01 -21.72 16.10
N ALA A 65 -10.80 -21.65 16.66
CA ALA A 65 -10.50 -20.73 17.74
C ALA A 65 -10.59 -19.26 17.28
N MET A 66 -10.09 -18.95 16.10
CA MET A 66 -10.14 -17.59 15.52
C MET A 66 -11.57 -17.19 15.18
N LEU A 67 -12.38 -18.08 14.61
CA LEU A 67 -13.80 -17.82 14.36
C LEU A 67 -14.55 -17.58 15.67
N LYS A 68 -14.30 -18.39 16.70
CA LYS A 68 -14.88 -18.20 18.04
C LYS A 68 -14.51 -16.83 18.64
N ALA A 69 -13.26 -16.42 18.51
CA ALA A 69 -12.79 -15.13 19.01
C ALA A 69 -13.41 -13.93 18.27
N GLN A 70 -13.74 -14.08 16.99
CA GLN A 70 -14.41 -13.04 16.20
C GLN A 70 -15.92 -13.00 16.47
N GLY A 71 -16.53 -14.09 16.91
CA GLY A 71 -17.98 -14.18 17.14
C GLY A 71 -18.79 -13.82 15.89
N ASP A 72 -19.86 -13.02 16.06
CA ASP A 72 -20.75 -12.60 14.98
C ASP A 72 -20.19 -11.50 14.05
N LYS A 73 -18.94 -11.08 14.26
CA LYS A 73 -18.29 -10.05 13.42
C LYS A 73 -17.96 -10.55 12.02
N VAL A 74 -17.92 -11.86 11.79
CA VAL A 74 -17.69 -12.45 10.47
C VAL A 74 -19.05 -12.85 9.86
N PRO A 75 -19.56 -12.13 8.85
CA PRO A 75 -20.80 -12.47 8.15
C PRO A 75 -20.76 -13.89 7.59
N ALA A 76 -21.93 -14.54 7.52
CA ALA A 76 -22.03 -15.94 7.09
C ALA A 76 -21.42 -16.18 5.70
N GLU A 77 -21.64 -15.25 4.76
CA GLU A 77 -21.13 -15.28 3.40
C GLU A 77 -19.60 -15.09 3.29
N GLN A 78 -18.97 -14.57 4.35
CA GLN A 78 -17.51 -14.33 4.39
C GLN A 78 -16.76 -15.38 5.19
N LYS A 79 -17.46 -16.34 5.82
CA LYS A 79 -16.82 -17.35 6.68
C LYS A 79 -15.82 -18.23 5.94
N ASP A 80 -16.11 -18.62 4.72
CA ASP A 80 -15.19 -19.47 3.94
C ASP A 80 -13.96 -18.71 3.48
N TYR A 81 -14.10 -17.46 3.08
CA TYR A 81 -12.97 -16.57 2.80
C TYR A 81 -12.12 -16.37 4.06
N PHE A 82 -12.74 -16.16 5.23
CA PHE A 82 -12.04 -16.02 6.50
C PHE A 82 -11.26 -17.29 6.86
N LYS A 83 -11.87 -18.49 6.70
CA LYS A 83 -11.20 -19.78 6.92
C LYS A 83 -9.96 -19.91 6.04
N GLN A 84 -10.08 -19.62 4.74
CA GLN A 84 -8.96 -19.69 3.80
C GLN A 84 -7.86 -18.69 4.17
N MET A 85 -8.21 -17.49 4.58
CA MET A 85 -7.26 -16.49 5.06
C MET A 85 -6.49 -16.98 6.30
N VAL A 86 -7.19 -17.53 7.30
CA VAL A 86 -6.57 -18.08 8.52
C VAL A 86 -5.69 -19.28 8.18
N GLN A 87 -6.15 -20.19 7.33
CA GLN A 87 -5.37 -21.34 6.87
C GLN A 87 -4.03 -20.90 6.25
N ASN A 88 -4.06 -19.94 5.33
CA ASN A 88 -2.86 -19.42 4.71
C ASN A 88 -1.94 -18.74 5.71
N GLN A 89 -2.50 -17.98 6.66
CA GLN A 89 -1.73 -17.32 7.71
C GLN A 89 -1.05 -18.33 8.63
N VAL A 90 -1.75 -19.38 9.05
CA VAL A 90 -1.20 -20.45 9.90
C VAL A 90 -0.06 -21.18 9.18
N ALA A 91 -0.27 -21.56 7.92
CA ALA A 91 0.75 -22.23 7.12
C ALA A 91 2.00 -21.35 6.92
N GLN A 92 1.81 -20.09 6.58
CA GLN A 92 2.90 -19.15 6.40
C GLN A 92 3.68 -18.91 7.69
N SER A 93 2.96 -18.73 8.81
CA SER A 93 3.56 -18.57 10.13
C SER A 93 4.38 -19.79 10.51
N PHE A 94 3.82 -21.00 10.30
CA PHE A 94 4.51 -22.25 10.57
C PHE A 94 5.81 -22.40 9.77
N VAL A 95 5.79 -22.08 8.47
CA VAL A 95 6.98 -22.13 7.61
C VAL A 95 8.06 -21.18 8.13
N VAL A 96 7.72 -19.89 8.29
CA VAL A 96 8.68 -18.86 8.67
C VAL A 96 9.26 -19.14 10.07
N GLU A 97 8.40 -19.44 11.04
CA GLU A 97 8.83 -19.73 12.42
C GLU A 97 9.71 -20.97 12.48
N SER A 98 9.29 -22.08 11.84
CA SER A 98 10.06 -23.33 11.86
C SER A 98 11.46 -23.15 11.25
N VAL A 99 11.58 -22.39 10.14
CA VAL A 99 12.86 -22.10 9.51
C VAL A 99 13.74 -21.23 10.39
N LEU A 100 13.19 -20.13 10.93
CA LEU A 100 13.98 -19.17 11.70
C LEU A 100 14.39 -19.71 13.06
N VAL A 101 13.51 -20.46 13.75
CA VAL A 101 13.84 -21.11 15.03
C VAL A 101 14.91 -22.18 14.84
N ALA A 102 14.80 -23.03 13.80
CA ALA A 102 15.83 -24.01 13.49
C ALA A 102 17.18 -23.32 13.24
N LYS A 103 17.20 -22.29 12.42
CA LYS A 103 18.40 -21.50 12.12
C LYS A 103 18.99 -20.84 13.35
N ALA A 104 18.16 -20.23 14.22
CA ALA A 104 18.64 -19.60 15.45
C ALA A 104 19.30 -20.62 16.38
N LYS A 105 18.71 -21.82 16.52
CA LYS A 105 19.29 -22.91 17.30
C LYS A 105 20.60 -23.44 16.70
N GLU A 106 20.65 -23.62 15.38
CA GLU A 106 21.87 -24.00 14.66
C GLU A 106 23.02 -23.01 14.88
N MET A 107 22.68 -21.70 14.93
CA MET A 107 23.63 -20.63 15.22
C MET A 107 23.99 -20.51 16.72
N GLY A 108 23.49 -21.37 17.59
CA GLY A 108 23.79 -21.42 19.02
C GLY A 108 23.08 -20.36 19.87
N PHE A 109 22.03 -19.71 19.35
CA PHE A 109 21.24 -18.79 20.17
C PHE A 109 20.43 -19.52 21.22
N VAL A 110 20.45 -18.99 22.46
CA VAL A 110 19.68 -19.48 23.60
C VAL A 110 18.93 -18.32 24.26
N ILE A 111 17.83 -18.63 24.92
CA ILE A 111 17.02 -17.66 25.66
C ILE A 111 17.45 -17.65 27.12
N THR A 112 17.76 -16.48 27.65
CA THR A 112 18.07 -16.28 29.07
C THR A 112 16.86 -15.67 29.79
N ASP A 113 16.88 -15.70 31.13
CA ASP A 113 15.83 -15.03 31.94
C ASP A 113 15.83 -13.51 31.73
N ALA A 114 16.98 -12.92 31.47
CA ALA A 114 17.09 -11.50 31.12
C ALA A 114 16.36 -11.20 29.80
N ASP A 115 16.48 -12.08 28.79
CA ASP A 115 15.78 -11.94 27.53
C ASP A 115 14.26 -12.03 27.72
N ARG A 116 13.78 -12.97 28.54
CA ARG A 116 12.35 -13.12 28.86
C ARG A 116 11.81 -11.87 29.52
N LYS A 117 12.48 -11.36 30.58
CA LYS A 117 12.08 -10.15 31.29
C LYS A 117 12.06 -8.91 30.40
N ALA A 118 13.09 -8.74 29.57
CA ALA A 118 13.16 -7.63 28.63
C ALA A 118 12.00 -7.67 27.61
N ARG A 119 11.72 -8.86 27.07
CA ARG A 119 10.63 -9.05 26.13
C ARG A 119 9.27 -8.84 26.76
N GLU A 120 9.05 -9.32 27.99
CA GLU A 120 7.83 -9.08 28.75
C GLU A 120 7.57 -7.60 28.93
N ALA A 121 8.57 -6.83 29.39
CA ALA A 121 8.45 -5.40 29.58
C ALA A 121 8.12 -4.66 28.27
N GLU A 122 8.77 -5.03 27.16
CA GLU A 122 8.47 -4.46 25.83
C GLU A 122 7.03 -4.79 25.40
N PHE A 123 6.60 -6.03 25.58
CA PHE A 123 5.26 -6.50 25.22
C PHE A 123 4.17 -5.76 25.99
N LEU A 124 4.27 -5.75 27.34
CA LEU A 124 3.29 -5.09 28.20
C LEU A 124 3.21 -3.58 27.93
N LYS A 125 4.34 -2.94 27.69
CA LYS A 125 4.37 -1.54 27.25
C LYS A 125 3.68 -1.32 25.92
N ALA A 126 3.84 -2.23 24.98
CA ALA A 126 3.25 -2.12 23.64
C ALA A 126 1.73 -2.26 23.65
N VAL A 127 1.21 -3.16 24.49
CA VAL A 127 -0.24 -3.41 24.61
C VAL A 127 -0.94 -2.47 25.61
N SER A 128 -0.23 -1.74 26.46
CA SER A 128 -0.77 -0.94 27.58
C SER A 128 -1.84 0.09 27.20
N LYS A 129 -1.89 0.49 25.92
CA LYS A 129 -2.87 1.45 25.39
C LYS A 129 -4.09 0.80 24.76
N MET A 130 -4.15 -0.55 24.73
CA MET A 130 -5.29 -1.26 24.17
C MET A 130 -6.43 -1.36 25.21
N PRO A 131 -7.69 -1.33 24.79
CA PRO A 131 -8.79 -1.70 25.67
C PRO A 131 -8.55 -3.10 26.26
N ASP A 132 -8.81 -3.29 27.55
CA ASP A 132 -8.63 -4.58 28.25
C ASP A 132 -7.22 -5.19 28.15
N ALA A 133 -6.19 -4.33 28.07
CA ALA A 133 -4.79 -4.74 27.99
C ALA A 133 -4.42 -5.66 29.18
N PRO A 134 -3.74 -6.79 28.91
CA PRO A 134 -3.26 -7.66 29.97
C PRO A 134 -2.20 -6.93 30.81
N LYS A 135 -2.28 -7.11 32.13
CA LYS A 135 -1.31 -6.55 33.08
C LYS A 135 -0.07 -7.43 33.24
N THR A 136 -0.20 -8.70 32.95
CA THR A 136 0.87 -9.69 33.01
C THR A 136 0.87 -10.60 31.78
N LEU A 137 2.00 -11.26 31.51
CA LEU A 137 2.07 -12.28 30.46
C LEU A 137 1.15 -13.45 30.76
N ASP A 138 0.99 -13.84 31.99
CA ASP A 138 0.10 -14.94 32.38
C ASP A 138 -1.36 -14.63 32.05
N GLU A 139 -1.80 -13.38 32.25
CA GLU A 139 -3.13 -12.95 31.81
C GLU A 139 -3.26 -13.01 30.29
N TYR A 140 -2.23 -12.59 29.57
CA TYR A 140 -2.22 -12.67 28.11
C TYR A 140 -2.29 -14.14 27.61
N PHE A 141 -1.47 -15.01 28.17
CA PHE A 141 -1.42 -16.43 27.79
C PHE A 141 -2.75 -17.13 28.06
N LYS A 142 -3.40 -16.85 29.21
CA LYS A 142 -4.72 -17.43 29.55
C LYS A 142 -5.82 -16.99 28.59
N LYS A 143 -5.73 -15.78 28.05
CA LYS A 143 -6.71 -15.23 27.09
C LYS A 143 -6.39 -15.56 25.62
N PHE A 144 -5.24 -16.19 25.36
CA PHE A 144 -4.82 -16.45 24.00
C PHE A 144 -5.73 -17.48 23.32
N PRO A 145 -6.33 -17.17 22.15
CA PRO A 145 -7.33 -18.04 21.53
C PRO A 145 -6.85 -19.47 21.24
N LEU A 146 -5.54 -19.64 20.97
CA LEU A 146 -4.94 -20.91 20.61
C LEU A 146 -4.32 -21.66 21.82
N GLY A 147 -4.59 -21.20 23.04
CA GLY A 147 -4.15 -21.83 24.27
C GLY A 147 -2.83 -21.27 24.82
N ALA A 148 -2.69 -21.36 26.16
CA ALA A 148 -1.58 -20.75 26.88
C ALA A 148 -0.20 -21.34 26.52
N GLU A 149 -0.11 -22.66 26.34
CA GLU A 149 1.16 -23.32 26.00
C GLU A 149 1.67 -22.88 24.62
N ARG A 150 0.78 -22.72 23.67
CA ARG A 150 1.15 -22.20 22.35
C ARG A 150 1.58 -20.74 22.43
N ALA A 151 0.86 -19.91 23.18
CA ALA A 151 1.25 -18.51 23.40
C ALA A 151 2.64 -18.37 24.02
N LYS A 152 2.99 -19.22 24.99
CA LYS A 152 4.33 -19.26 25.59
C LYS A 152 5.39 -19.67 24.57
N ALA A 153 5.12 -20.73 23.79
CA ALA A 153 6.04 -21.20 22.76
C ALA A 153 6.28 -20.13 21.68
N GLU A 154 5.24 -19.46 21.21
CA GLU A 154 5.36 -18.36 20.23
C GLU A 154 6.12 -17.17 20.82
N PHE A 155 5.90 -16.84 22.09
CA PHE A 155 6.62 -15.79 22.78
C PHE A 155 8.12 -16.10 22.88
N GLU A 156 8.50 -17.30 23.27
CA GLU A 156 9.91 -17.74 23.35
C GLU A 156 10.56 -17.83 21.98
N ASN A 157 9.88 -18.39 20.99
CA ASN A 157 10.36 -18.44 19.62
C ASN A 157 10.62 -17.02 19.06
N GLY A 158 9.73 -16.08 19.39
CA GLY A 158 9.93 -14.67 19.05
C GLY A 158 11.20 -14.07 19.65
N ILE A 159 11.53 -14.37 20.93
CA ILE A 159 12.78 -13.92 21.55
C ILE A 159 13.98 -14.48 20.81
N LEU A 160 13.98 -15.76 20.50
CA LEU A 160 15.08 -16.45 19.82
C LEU A 160 15.34 -15.86 18.44
N ILE A 161 14.26 -15.66 17.66
CA ILE A 161 14.31 -15.07 16.32
C ILE A 161 14.83 -13.64 16.39
N ASP A 162 14.33 -12.82 17.31
CA ASP A 162 14.74 -11.41 17.47
C ASP A 162 16.22 -11.29 17.81
N LYS A 163 16.74 -12.18 18.70
CA LYS A 163 18.17 -12.23 19.04
C LYS A 163 19.02 -12.51 17.81
N MET A 164 18.64 -13.53 17.04
CA MET A 164 19.33 -13.87 15.80
C MET A 164 19.30 -12.73 14.79
N ILE A 165 18.12 -12.16 14.52
CA ILE A 165 17.97 -11.07 13.56
C ILE A 165 18.81 -9.86 13.96
N LYS A 166 18.79 -9.45 15.24
CA LYS A 166 19.61 -8.34 15.75
C LYS A 166 21.10 -8.61 15.58
N ALA A 167 21.55 -9.85 15.86
CA ALA A 167 22.95 -10.23 15.67
C ALA A 167 23.37 -10.19 14.20
N GLU A 168 22.51 -10.62 13.29
CA GLU A 168 22.78 -10.58 11.85
C GLU A 168 22.73 -9.14 11.30
N GLN A 169 21.80 -8.32 11.77
CA GLN A 169 21.78 -6.88 11.43
C GLN A 169 23.04 -6.15 11.88
N ALA A 170 23.59 -6.52 13.03
CA ALA A 170 24.85 -5.90 13.52
C ALA A 170 26.06 -6.18 12.63
N LYS A 171 26.01 -7.25 11.82
CA LYS A 171 27.05 -7.61 10.84
C LYS A 171 26.88 -6.89 9.50
N ALA A 172 25.68 -6.34 9.25
CA ALA A 172 25.40 -5.64 8.00
C ALA A 172 26.22 -4.34 7.88
N PRO A 173 26.59 -3.92 6.65
CA PRO A 173 27.26 -2.64 6.45
C PRO A 173 26.42 -1.49 7.03
N LYS A 174 27.08 -0.57 7.73
CA LYS A 174 26.41 0.60 8.30
C LYS A 174 26.07 1.58 7.18
N THR A 175 24.80 1.86 7.00
CA THR A 175 24.32 2.88 6.07
C THR A 175 24.40 4.26 6.71
N ASP A 176 24.99 5.23 5.99
CA ASP A 176 24.94 6.64 6.41
C ASP A 176 23.58 7.25 6.08
N TYR A 177 22.60 6.98 6.95
CA TYR A 177 21.25 7.51 6.80
C TYR A 177 21.19 9.04 6.82
N LYS A 178 22.18 9.71 7.44
CA LYS A 178 22.24 11.19 7.47
C LYS A 178 22.53 11.74 6.08
N ALA A 179 23.55 11.21 5.43
CA ALA A 179 23.92 11.63 4.07
C ALA A 179 22.79 11.30 3.06
N GLU A 180 22.16 10.14 3.16
CA GLU A 180 21.04 9.76 2.28
C GLU A 180 19.80 10.63 2.51
N ALA A 181 19.46 10.91 3.77
CA ALA A 181 18.34 11.78 4.13
C ALA A 181 18.56 13.21 3.62
N GLN A 182 19.79 13.74 3.78
CA GLN A 182 20.14 15.07 3.27
C GLN A 182 19.97 15.14 1.75
N LYS A 183 20.49 14.16 1.00
CA LYS A 183 20.28 14.08 -0.47
C LYS A 183 18.80 14.07 -0.86
N THR A 184 17.97 13.39 -0.08
CA THR A 184 16.53 13.35 -0.33
C THR A 184 15.88 14.70 -0.10
N ILE A 185 16.26 15.39 0.98
CA ILE A 185 15.78 16.75 1.28
C ILE A 185 16.25 17.73 0.20
N ASP A 186 17.52 17.71 -0.18
CA ASP A 186 18.09 18.59 -1.21
C ASP A 186 17.37 18.42 -2.55
N LYS A 187 16.99 17.18 -2.89
CA LYS A 187 16.18 16.89 -4.08
C LYS A 187 14.79 17.52 -3.99
N ILE A 188 14.13 17.42 -2.84
CA ILE A 188 12.81 18.05 -2.62
C ILE A 188 12.90 19.57 -2.72
N VAL A 189 13.95 20.17 -2.11
CA VAL A 189 14.19 21.62 -2.16
C VAL A 189 14.43 22.07 -3.59
N ALA A 190 15.27 21.38 -4.35
CA ALA A 190 15.55 21.70 -5.75
C ALA A 190 14.29 21.57 -6.64
N GLU A 191 13.48 20.54 -6.41
CA GLU A 191 12.21 20.35 -7.10
C GLU A 191 11.20 21.45 -6.76
N ASN A 192 11.07 21.84 -5.50
CA ASN A 192 10.24 22.95 -5.06
C ASN A 192 10.67 24.27 -5.68
N ALA A 193 11.96 24.54 -5.83
CA ALA A 193 12.46 25.74 -6.52
C ALA A 193 12.05 25.77 -7.99
N LYS A 194 12.09 24.64 -8.70
CA LYS A 194 11.59 24.50 -10.07
C LYS A 194 10.06 24.73 -10.13
N ASN A 195 9.33 24.14 -9.18
CA ASN A 195 7.89 24.26 -9.11
C ASN A 195 7.44 25.71 -8.83
N ALA A 196 8.18 26.44 -7.98
CA ALA A 196 7.94 27.87 -7.74
C ALA A 196 8.17 28.74 -8.99
N SER A 197 9.15 28.40 -9.83
CA SER A 197 9.33 29.05 -11.12
C SER A 197 8.18 28.74 -12.07
N ALA A 198 7.80 27.46 -12.18
CA ALA A 198 6.67 27.03 -13.00
C ALA A 198 5.33 27.67 -12.57
N GLU A 199 5.16 27.96 -11.28
CA GLU A 199 3.99 28.69 -10.79
C GLU A 199 3.93 30.13 -11.32
N LYS A 200 5.07 30.83 -11.37
CA LYS A 200 5.14 32.18 -11.93
C LYS A 200 4.80 32.17 -13.41
N ASP A 201 5.31 31.21 -14.17
CA ASP A 201 5.03 31.06 -15.58
C ASP A 201 3.55 30.70 -15.83
N ALA A 202 2.98 29.85 -15.02
CA ALA A 202 1.56 29.50 -15.07
C ALA A 202 0.67 30.73 -14.76
N LYS A 203 1.05 31.51 -13.73
CA LYS A 203 0.33 32.74 -13.38
C LYS A 203 0.36 33.75 -14.55
N LYS A 204 1.55 33.96 -15.13
CA LYS A 204 1.68 34.82 -16.30
C LYS A 204 0.82 34.34 -17.47
N LYS A 205 0.88 33.04 -17.77
CA LYS A 205 0.11 32.44 -18.87
C LYS A 205 -1.41 32.66 -18.69
N ILE A 206 -1.91 32.41 -17.44
CA ILE A 206 -3.35 32.57 -17.18
C ILE A 206 -3.78 34.08 -17.27
N ASP A 207 -2.92 35.00 -16.81
CA ASP A 207 -3.16 36.45 -16.92
C ASP A 207 -3.17 36.87 -18.38
N ASP A 208 -2.25 36.37 -19.20
CA ASP A 208 -2.20 36.64 -20.65
C ASP A 208 -3.48 36.15 -21.37
N LEU A 209 -3.98 34.94 -20.98
CA LEU A 209 -5.24 34.43 -21.50
C LEU A 209 -6.45 35.27 -21.07
N LYS A 210 -6.49 35.74 -19.82
CA LYS A 210 -7.51 36.66 -19.33
C LYS A 210 -7.51 37.97 -20.13
N ALA A 211 -6.32 38.53 -20.34
CA ALA A 211 -6.16 39.78 -21.13
C ALA A 211 -6.59 39.61 -22.60
N GLN A 212 -6.41 38.44 -23.19
CA GLN A 212 -6.95 38.16 -24.53
C GLN A 212 -8.48 38.11 -24.51
N LEU A 213 -9.08 37.41 -23.54
CA LEU A 213 -10.53 37.26 -23.43
C LEU A 213 -11.23 38.58 -23.11
N SER A 214 -10.60 39.49 -22.35
CA SER A 214 -11.17 40.80 -22.01
C SER A 214 -11.34 41.76 -23.21
N LYS A 215 -10.65 41.48 -24.33
CA LYS A 215 -10.73 42.26 -25.56
C LYS A 215 -11.79 41.72 -26.54
N VAL A 216 -12.41 40.60 -26.21
CA VAL A 216 -13.37 39.92 -27.10
C VAL A 216 -14.77 40.48 -26.87
N PRO A 217 -15.53 40.82 -27.92
CA PRO A 217 -16.93 41.22 -27.81
C PRO A 217 -17.77 40.13 -27.12
N ALA A 218 -18.73 40.52 -26.30
CA ALA A 218 -19.52 39.57 -25.50
C ALA A 218 -20.19 38.44 -26.33
N LYS A 219 -20.62 38.76 -27.55
CA LYS A 219 -21.25 37.79 -28.47
C LYS A 219 -20.28 36.68 -28.92
N ASP A 220 -18.98 37.00 -29.02
CA ASP A 220 -17.94 36.07 -29.53
C ASP A 220 -17.16 35.38 -28.39
N LEU A 221 -17.40 35.85 -27.16
CA LEU A 221 -16.65 35.40 -25.96
C LEU A 221 -16.74 33.88 -25.71
N PRO A 222 -17.91 33.20 -25.79
CA PRO A 222 -17.97 31.76 -25.58
C PRO A 222 -17.16 30.96 -26.60
N ALA A 223 -17.20 31.34 -27.86
CA ALA A 223 -16.45 30.68 -28.93
C ALA A 223 -14.95 30.87 -28.75
N LYS A 224 -14.49 32.06 -28.40
CA LYS A 224 -13.08 32.37 -28.15
C LYS A 224 -12.57 31.68 -26.88
N PHE A 225 -13.39 31.59 -25.84
CA PHE A 225 -13.08 30.88 -24.62
C PHE A 225 -12.85 29.39 -24.92
N ALA A 226 -13.76 28.78 -25.69
CA ALA A 226 -13.64 27.35 -26.07
C ALA A 226 -12.40 27.09 -26.94
N GLU A 227 -12.05 28.00 -27.86
CA GLU A 227 -10.81 27.93 -28.65
C GLU A 227 -9.57 27.95 -27.75
N LEU A 228 -9.49 28.93 -26.84
CA LEU A 228 -8.36 29.04 -25.91
C LEU A 228 -8.30 27.87 -24.93
N ALA A 229 -9.43 27.32 -24.50
CA ALA A 229 -9.48 26.13 -23.67
C ALA A 229 -8.92 24.93 -24.39
N LYS A 230 -9.29 24.69 -25.66
CA LYS A 230 -8.74 23.62 -26.48
C LYS A 230 -7.22 23.75 -26.65
N ALA A 231 -6.73 24.95 -26.85
CA ALA A 231 -5.30 25.18 -27.12
C ALA A 231 -4.43 25.16 -25.86
N ASN A 232 -4.96 25.56 -24.69
CA ASN A 232 -4.15 25.87 -23.53
C ASN A 232 -4.51 25.09 -22.25
N SER A 233 -5.75 24.58 -22.13
CA SER A 233 -6.18 23.94 -20.88
C SER A 233 -5.57 22.56 -20.71
N ALA A 234 -5.03 22.31 -19.51
CA ALA A 234 -4.48 21.02 -19.14
C ALA A 234 -5.54 20.03 -18.57
N CYS A 235 -6.82 20.44 -18.55
CA CYS A 235 -7.92 19.58 -18.14
C CYS A 235 -8.42 18.73 -19.33
N PRO A 236 -8.86 17.47 -19.13
CA PRO A 236 -9.48 16.66 -20.17
C PRO A 236 -10.70 17.32 -20.84
N SER A 237 -11.41 18.21 -20.13
CA SER A 237 -12.51 19.02 -20.72
C SER A 237 -12.06 19.93 -21.85
N SER A 238 -10.75 20.18 -22.01
CA SER A 238 -10.19 20.97 -23.12
C SER A 238 -10.71 20.50 -24.50
N ALA A 239 -10.83 19.20 -24.72
CA ALA A 239 -11.36 18.63 -25.97
C ALA A 239 -12.79 19.14 -26.30
N LYS A 240 -13.58 19.47 -25.27
CA LYS A 240 -14.93 20.04 -25.37
C LYS A 240 -14.96 21.58 -25.17
N GLY A 241 -13.83 22.26 -25.38
CA GLY A 241 -13.74 23.71 -25.17
C GLY A 241 -13.79 24.14 -23.70
N GLY A 242 -13.42 23.24 -22.79
CA GLY A 242 -13.42 23.48 -21.34
C GLY A 242 -14.75 23.20 -20.65
N ASP A 243 -15.80 22.78 -21.37
CA ASP A 243 -17.13 22.55 -20.80
C ASP A 243 -17.10 21.40 -19.75
N LEU A 244 -17.62 21.71 -18.56
CA LEU A 244 -17.74 20.80 -17.42
C LEU A 244 -19.16 20.24 -17.24
N GLY A 245 -20.12 20.73 -18.06
CA GLY A 245 -21.53 20.44 -17.87
C GLY A 245 -22.13 21.16 -16.66
N GLU A 246 -23.32 20.72 -16.25
CA GLU A 246 -24.01 21.25 -15.06
C GLU A 246 -23.51 20.59 -13.79
N PHE A 247 -23.31 21.36 -12.74
CA PHE A 247 -22.94 20.87 -11.41
C PHE A 247 -23.62 21.70 -10.31
N THR A 248 -23.67 21.12 -9.11
CA THR A 248 -24.20 21.73 -7.88
C THR A 248 -23.08 22.11 -6.94
N HIS A 249 -23.39 22.91 -5.91
CA HIS A 249 -22.44 23.23 -4.84
C HIS A 249 -21.81 21.96 -4.24
N GLY A 250 -20.51 22.04 -3.97
CA GLY A 250 -19.72 20.97 -3.34
C GLY A 250 -19.20 19.88 -4.29
N GLN A 251 -19.56 19.93 -5.59
CA GLN A 251 -19.02 18.99 -6.58
C GLN A 251 -17.64 19.41 -7.11
N MET A 252 -17.29 20.67 -6.95
CA MET A 252 -15.98 21.22 -7.32
C MET A 252 -15.19 21.61 -6.07
N VAL A 253 -13.87 21.83 -6.21
CA VAL A 253 -13.07 22.37 -5.11
C VAL A 253 -13.56 23.76 -4.73
N LYS A 254 -13.47 24.09 -3.45
CA LYS A 254 -14.11 25.24 -2.82
C LYS A 254 -13.90 26.56 -3.60
N GLU A 255 -12.66 26.86 -3.94
CA GLU A 255 -12.30 28.12 -4.60
C GLU A 255 -12.92 28.22 -6.00
N PHE A 256 -13.01 27.10 -6.71
CA PHE A 256 -13.65 27.01 -8.02
C PHE A 256 -15.17 27.13 -7.89
N ASP A 257 -15.76 26.42 -6.96
CA ASP A 257 -17.20 26.43 -6.67
C ASP A 257 -17.68 27.84 -6.36
N GLU A 258 -17.04 28.51 -5.40
CA GLU A 258 -17.39 29.88 -5.02
C GLU A 258 -17.29 30.86 -6.20
N ALA A 259 -16.27 30.72 -7.04
CA ALA A 259 -16.09 31.56 -8.20
C ALA A 259 -17.18 31.30 -9.27
N ALA A 260 -17.44 30.04 -9.61
CA ALA A 260 -18.41 29.70 -10.65
C ALA A 260 -19.84 30.15 -10.30
N PHE A 261 -20.25 29.98 -9.05
CA PHE A 261 -21.60 30.37 -8.61
C PHE A 261 -21.79 31.89 -8.46
N LYS A 262 -20.71 32.64 -8.15
CA LYS A 262 -20.77 34.10 -8.07
C LYS A 262 -20.75 34.80 -9.42
N LEU A 263 -20.15 34.19 -10.46
CA LEU A 263 -19.96 34.80 -11.76
C LEU A 263 -21.31 35.11 -12.47
N PRO A 264 -21.49 36.25 -13.07
CA PRO A 264 -22.57 36.48 -14.04
C PRO A 264 -22.41 35.58 -15.27
N ILE A 265 -23.53 35.24 -15.91
CA ILE A 265 -23.53 34.44 -17.14
C ILE A 265 -22.71 35.12 -18.24
N ASN A 266 -21.92 34.35 -18.97
CA ASN A 266 -21.04 34.80 -20.06
C ASN A 266 -20.00 35.85 -19.64
N THR A 267 -19.55 35.78 -18.39
CA THR A 267 -18.39 36.56 -17.91
C THR A 267 -17.26 35.62 -17.53
N VAL A 268 -16.03 36.08 -17.70
CA VAL A 268 -14.81 35.31 -17.34
C VAL A 268 -14.30 35.78 -15.99
N SER A 269 -14.03 34.83 -15.11
CA SER A 269 -13.49 35.09 -13.77
C SER A 269 -12.12 35.79 -13.81
N GLU A 270 -11.72 36.39 -12.70
CA GLU A 270 -10.29 36.54 -12.42
C GLU A 270 -9.63 35.17 -12.30
N PRO A 271 -8.30 35.08 -12.45
CA PRO A 271 -7.59 33.81 -12.23
C PRO A 271 -7.85 33.27 -10.84
N VAL A 272 -8.48 32.09 -10.77
CA VAL A 272 -8.80 31.37 -9.52
C VAL A 272 -7.71 30.34 -9.25
N LYS A 273 -7.00 30.46 -8.13
CA LYS A 273 -6.00 29.48 -7.71
C LYS A 273 -6.66 28.35 -6.94
N THR A 274 -6.37 27.11 -7.32
CA THR A 274 -6.75 25.88 -6.60
C THR A 274 -5.53 24.99 -6.43
N GLN A 275 -5.69 23.86 -5.76
CA GLN A 275 -4.62 22.84 -5.67
C GLN A 275 -4.14 22.29 -7.02
N PHE A 276 -4.94 22.42 -8.09
CA PHE A 276 -4.60 21.94 -9.44
C PHE A 276 -3.83 22.97 -10.28
N GLY A 277 -3.90 24.25 -9.91
CA GLY A 277 -3.30 25.36 -10.66
C GLY A 277 -4.20 26.57 -10.73
N TYR A 278 -4.00 27.37 -11.78
CA TYR A 278 -4.81 28.56 -12.05
C TYR A 278 -5.91 28.25 -13.05
N HIS A 279 -7.12 28.74 -12.76
CA HIS A 279 -8.30 28.57 -13.60
C HIS A 279 -8.80 29.91 -14.07
N LEU A 280 -9.24 29.99 -15.32
CA LEU A 280 -10.25 30.93 -15.78
C LEU A 280 -11.57 30.18 -15.90
N ILE A 281 -12.63 30.74 -15.39
CA ILE A 281 -13.96 30.13 -15.34
C ILE A 281 -14.92 31.03 -16.08
N MET A 282 -15.81 30.49 -16.89
CA MET A 282 -16.91 31.17 -17.53
C MET A 282 -18.19 30.38 -17.28
N THR A 283 -19.10 30.98 -16.49
CA THR A 283 -20.41 30.38 -16.25
C THR A 283 -21.32 30.67 -17.44
N THR A 284 -21.87 29.65 -18.06
CA THR A 284 -22.69 29.74 -19.27
C THR A 284 -24.19 29.68 -19.00
N LYS A 285 -24.58 29.02 -17.89
CA LYS A 285 -25.98 28.88 -17.48
C LYS A 285 -26.08 28.83 -15.96
N LYS A 286 -27.16 29.37 -15.42
CA LYS A 286 -27.56 29.24 -14.01
C LYS A 286 -28.99 28.75 -13.92
N THR A 287 -29.24 27.78 -13.06
CA THR A 287 -30.57 27.30 -12.73
C THR A 287 -30.75 27.50 -11.23
N ALA A 288 -31.71 28.33 -10.85
CA ALA A 288 -31.99 28.61 -9.43
C ALA A 288 -32.47 27.36 -8.68
N ALA A 289 -32.21 27.32 -7.39
CA ALA A 289 -32.78 26.31 -6.51
C ALA A 289 -34.32 26.42 -6.54
N VAL A 290 -35.00 25.28 -6.52
CA VAL A 290 -36.45 25.16 -6.40
C VAL A 290 -36.78 24.50 -5.08
N GLU A 291 -37.58 25.16 -4.24
CA GLU A 291 -38.11 24.54 -3.03
C GLU A 291 -39.16 23.48 -3.33
N ALA A 292 -39.26 22.45 -2.48
CA ALA A 292 -40.29 21.43 -2.63
C ALA A 292 -41.70 22.08 -2.53
N LYS A 293 -42.58 21.82 -3.52
CA LYS A 293 -43.94 22.32 -3.52
C LYS A 293 -44.92 21.24 -4.03
N GLY A 294 -45.77 20.75 -3.14
CA GLY A 294 -46.64 19.61 -3.43
C GLY A 294 -45.81 18.37 -3.81
N ASP A 295 -46.14 17.71 -4.92
CA ASP A 295 -45.42 16.55 -5.43
C ASP A 295 -44.10 16.85 -6.15
N GLN A 296 -43.72 18.10 -6.29
CA GLN A 296 -42.43 18.48 -6.89
C GLN A 296 -41.32 18.43 -5.82
N PRO A 297 -40.27 17.59 -6.02
CA PRO A 297 -39.13 17.55 -5.12
C PRO A 297 -38.29 18.84 -5.23
N ALA A 298 -37.63 19.22 -4.12
CA ALA A 298 -36.67 20.29 -4.12
C ALA A 298 -35.51 19.97 -5.09
N SER A 299 -35.02 20.98 -5.77
CA SER A 299 -33.82 20.86 -6.61
C SER A 299 -32.81 21.95 -6.23
N PRO A 300 -31.51 21.57 -6.06
CA PRO A 300 -30.48 22.53 -5.70
C PRO A 300 -30.19 23.50 -6.85
N GLU A 301 -29.56 24.65 -6.49
CA GLU A 301 -28.98 25.54 -7.49
C GLU A 301 -27.93 24.82 -8.33
N LYS A 302 -27.94 25.05 -9.66
CA LYS A 302 -26.97 24.48 -10.60
C LYS A 302 -26.35 25.55 -11.44
N VAL A 303 -25.09 25.36 -11.78
CA VAL A 303 -24.41 26.17 -12.79
C VAL A 303 -23.82 25.23 -13.85
N GLN A 304 -23.82 25.75 -15.10
CA GLN A 304 -23.01 25.17 -16.17
C GLN A 304 -21.84 26.10 -16.42
N ALA A 305 -20.63 25.57 -16.44
CA ALA A 305 -19.44 26.38 -16.65
C ALA A 305 -18.42 25.69 -17.55
N SER A 306 -17.66 26.54 -18.23
CA SER A 306 -16.43 26.15 -18.92
C SER A 306 -15.23 26.70 -18.18
N HIS A 307 -14.07 26.00 -18.26
CA HIS A 307 -12.83 26.44 -17.64
C HIS A 307 -11.59 26.23 -18.49
N ILE A 308 -10.57 27.02 -18.21
CA ILE A 308 -9.20 26.86 -18.70
C ILE A 308 -8.33 26.62 -17.48
N LEU A 309 -7.64 25.48 -17.42
CA LEU A 309 -6.70 25.13 -16.35
C LEU A 309 -5.25 25.23 -16.83
N ILE A 310 -4.47 26.08 -16.19
CA ILE A 310 -3.01 26.04 -16.31
C ILE A 310 -2.47 25.36 -15.04
N LYS A 311 -1.97 24.12 -15.18
CA LYS A 311 -1.45 23.33 -14.06
C LYS A 311 -0.25 24.02 -13.42
N VAL A 312 -0.21 23.95 -12.10
CA VAL A 312 0.96 24.32 -11.30
C VAL A 312 1.42 23.06 -10.58
N PRO A 313 2.70 22.69 -10.67
CA PRO A 313 3.24 21.59 -9.88
C PRO A 313 3.11 21.89 -8.39
N GLU A 314 2.80 20.84 -7.62
CA GLU A 314 2.69 20.96 -6.17
C GLU A 314 4.06 21.25 -5.51
N VAL A 315 4.08 22.24 -4.62
CA VAL A 315 5.22 22.50 -3.74
C VAL A 315 5.06 21.63 -2.48
N ARG A 316 5.93 20.64 -2.34
CA ARG A 316 5.89 19.70 -1.22
C ARG A 316 6.49 20.32 0.03
N LYS A 317 5.89 20.04 1.20
CA LYS A 317 6.50 20.39 2.47
C LYS A 317 7.86 19.70 2.59
N VAL A 318 8.90 20.47 2.89
CA VAL A 318 10.24 19.93 3.15
C VAL A 318 10.22 19.26 4.53
N PRO A 319 10.44 17.93 4.63
CA PRO A 319 10.47 17.25 5.92
C PRO A 319 11.74 17.59 6.70
N LYS A 320 11.72 17.38 8.02
CA LYS A 320 12.92 17.53 8.84
C LYS A 320 13.90 16.39 8.61
N LEU A 321 15.19 16.68 8.75
CA LEU A 321 16.25 15.69 8.55
C LEU A 321 16.06 14.44 9.43
N ASP A 322 15.76 14.63 10.72
CA ASP A 322 15.56 13.53 11.66
C ASP A 322 14.35 12.65 11.28
N GLU A 323 13.27 13.26 10.76
CA GLU A 323 12.08 12.52 10.29
C GLU A 323 12.42 11.61 9.10
N VAL A 324 13.22 12.12 8.15
CA VAL A 324 13.65 11.36 6.98
C VAL A 324 14.66 10.27 7.39
N MET A 325 15.61 10.58 8.25
CA MET A 325 16.56 9.61 8.78
C MET A 325 15.86 8.45 9.49
N ASP A 326 14.91 8.75 10.38
CA ASP A 326 14.12 7.74 11.12
C ASP A 326 13.31 6.86 10.17
N MET A 327 12.69 7.47 9.15
CA MET A 327 11.94 6.73 8.14
C MET A 327 12.85 5.79 7.35
N MET A 328 13.99 6.28 6.87
CA MET A 328 14.96 5.48 6.10
C MET A 328 15.55 4.35 6.93
N LYS A 329 15.92 4.62 8.19
CA LYS A 329 16.40 3.60 9.12
C LYS A 329 15.38 2.48 9.31
N LYS A 330 14.12 2.83 9.60
CA LYS A 330 13.04 1.85 9.75
C LYS A 330 12.79 1.06 8.46
N GLN A 331 12.89 1.72 7.31
CA GLN A 331 12.75 1.04 6.01
C GLN A 331 13.91 0.09 5.75
N GLY A 332 15.15 0.50 6.03
CA GLY A 332 16.34 -0.34 5.94
C GLY A 332 16.27 -1.57 6.85
N GLU A 333 15.85 -1.38 8.11
CA GLU A 333 15.63 -2.48 9.06
C GLU A 333 14.57 -3.47 8.54
N ARG A 334 13.44 -2.99 8.03
CA ARG A 334 12.39 -3.85 7.45
C ARG A 334 12.87 -4.60 6.22
N LYS A 335 13.60 -3.93 5.34
CA LYS A 335 14.16 -4.54 4.13
C LYS A 335 15.12 -5.67 4.51
N PHE A 336 16.03 -5.42 5.44
CA PHE A 336 16.96 -6.42 5.94
C PHE A 336 16.22 -7.65 6.48
N VAL A 337 15.23 -7.45 7.37
CA VAL A 337 14.44 -8.56 7.94
C VAL A 337 13.74 -9.35 6.85
N SER A 338 13.10 -8.66 5.91
CA SER A 338 12.40 -9.32 4.79
C SER A 338 13.35 -10.17 3.94
N GLU A 339 14.51 -9.60 3.55
CA GLU A 339 15.52 -10.31 2.75
C GLU A 339 16.12 -11.50 3.51
N PHE A 340 16.39 -11.33 4.81
CA PHE A 340 16.91 -12.39 5.66
C PHE A 340 15.93 -13.55 5.81
N VAL A 341 14.65 -13.23 6.07
CA VAL A 341 13.56 -14.23 6.18
C VAL A 341 13.40 -14.97 4.86
N MET A 342 13.22 -14.24 3.75
CA MET A 342 13.04 -14.82 2.42
C MET A 342 14.23 -15.69 2.01
N GLY A 343 15.44 -15.21 2.24
CA GLY A 343 16.67 -15.96 1.95
C GLY A 343 16.82 -17.21 2.81
N SER A 344 16.30 -17.19 4.05
CA SER A 344 16.30 -18.36 4.94
C SER A 344 15.25 -19.39 4.51
N VAL A 345 14.03 -18.94 4.20
CA VAL A 345 12.92 -19.79 3.72
C VAL A 345 13.30 -20.45 2.38
N LYS A 346 13.91 -19.71 1.47
CA LYS A 346 14.34 -20.25 0.16
C LYS A 346 15.33 -21.41 0.27
N LYS A 347 16.13 -21.45 1.34
CA LYS A 347 17.12 -22.52 1.60
C LYS A 347 16.56 -23.67 2.43
N ALA A 348 15.35 -23.56 2.95
CA ALA A 348 14.76 -24.56 3.82
C ALA A 348 14.18 -25.73 3.01
N LYS A 349 14.22 -26.94 3.61
CA LYS A 349 13.52 -28.08 3.06
C LYS A 349 12.05 -28.01 3.43
N ILE A 350 11.19 -27.67 2.45
CA ILE A 350 9.74 -27.55 2.63
C ILE A 350 9.07 -28.56 1.71
N GLU A 351 8.21 -29.39 2.27
CA GLU A 351 7.43 -30.41 1.57
C GLU A 351 5.95 -30.15 1.82
N ALA A 352 5.14 -30.02 0.76
CA ALA A 352 3.69 -29.89 0.84
C ALA A 352 3.01 -31.20 0.41
N PHE A 353 2.10 -31.68 1.23
CA PHE A 353 1.37 -32.94 1.03
C PHE A 353 -0.08 -32.72 0.62
N ALA A 354 -0.53 -31.45 0.55
CA ALA A 354 -1.83 -31.07 0.03
C ALA A 354 -1.67 -29.90 -0.94
N ASP A 355 -2.52 -29.87 -1.98
CA ASP A 355 -2.34 -28.96 -3.12
C ASP A 355 -2.41 -27.49 -2.72
N GLU A 356 -3.29 -27.13 -1.80
CA GLU A 356 -3.46 -25.78 -1.31
C GLU A 356 -2.23 -25.21 -0.57
N PHE A 357 -1.26 -26.05 -0.20
CA PHE A 357 -0.03 -25.64 0.48
C PHE A 357 1.20 -25.64 -0.43
N LYS A 358 1.08 -26.08 -1.68
CA LYS A 358 2.20 -26.09 -2.64
C LYS A 358 2.79 -24.69 -2.87
N GLN A 359 1.98 -23.64 -2.69
CA GLN A 359 2.44 -22.26 -2.79
C GLN A 359 3.51 -21.88 -1.76
N PHE A 360 3.66 -22.61 -0.67
CA PHE A 360 4.66 -22.37 0.36
C PHE A 360 6.00 -23.07 0.08
N VAL A 361 6.06 -23.95 -0.92
CA VAL A 361 7.28 -24.61 -1.34
C VAL A 361 8.03 -23.67 -2.29
N PRO A 362 9.27 -23.26 -1.96
CA PRO A 362 10.07 -22.45 -2.88
C PRO A 362 10.22 -23.16 -4.23
N PRO A 363 10.18 -22.45 -5.35
CA PRO A 363 10.52 -23.06 -6.64
C PRO A 363 11.92 -23.66 -6.56
N ALA A 364 12.09 -24.88 -7.11
CA ALA A 364 13.40 -25.47 -7.22
C ALA A 364 14.32 -24.48 -7.97
N ASP A 365 15.56 -24.31 -7.46
CA ASP A 365 16.53 -23.49 -8.20
C ASP A 365 16.67 -24.10 -9.60
N GLU A 366 16.21 -23.41 -10.65
CA GLU A 366 16.51 -23.82 -12.01
C GLU A 366 18.04 -23.88 -12.14
N PRO A 367 18.61 -24.97 -12.63
CA PRO A 367 20.03 -25.03 -12.88
C PRO A 367 20.39 -23.86 -13.79
N LYS A 368 21.27 -22.96 -13.33
CA LYS A 368 21.76 -21.85 -14.14
C LYS A 368 22.20 -22.43 -15.46
N ALA A 369 21.48 -22.07 -16.54
CA ALA A 369 21.86 -22.47 -17.90
C ALA A 369 23.36 -22.21 -18.05
N PRO A 370 24.13 -23.18 -18.60
CA PRO A 370 25.56 -22.99 -18.77
C PRO A 370 25.76 -21.72 -19.61
N LYS A 371 26.58 -20.80 -19.11
CA LYS A 371 26.96 -19.58 -19.86
C LYS A 371 27.54 -20.07 -21.18
N THR A 372 26.79 -19.93 -22.27
CA THR A 372 27.29 -20.13 -23.61
C THR A 372 28.50 -19.24 -23.80
N PRO A 373 29.66 -19.75 -24.17
CA PRO A 373 30.81 -18.89 -24.43
C PRO A 373 30.43 -17.89 -25.52
N ALA A 374 30.68 -16.61 -25.29
CA ALA A 374 30.45 -15.57 -26.30
C ALA A 374 31.06 -15.98 -27.64
N ALA A 375 30.23 -16.12 -28.63
CA ALA A 375 30.68 -16.37 -30.00
C ALA A 375 31.62 -15.23 -30.40
N LYS A 376 32.87 -15.59 -30.74
CA LYS A 376 33.85 -14.65 -31.30
C LYS A 376 33.25 -14.02 -32.55
N ALA A 377 33.16 -12.68 -32.55
CA ALA A 377 32.78 -11.91 -33.73
C ALA A 377 33.63 -12.33 -34.95
N PRO A 378 33.05 -12.39 -36.15
CA PRO A 378 33.82 -12.68 -37.36
C PRO A 378 34.83 -11.57 -37.61
N VAL A 379 36.10 -11.95 -37.80
CA VAL A 379 37.17 -11.05 -38.25
C VAL A 379 36.85 -10.66 -39.70
N GLU A 380 36.52 -9.40 -39.93
CA GLU A 380 36.46 -8.81 -41.28
C GLU A 380 37.85 -8.85 -41.94
N LYS A 381 37.93 -9.51 -43.07
CA LYS A 381 39.13 -9.45 -43.94
C LYS A 381 39.20 -8.08 -44.63
N PRO A 382 40.37 -7.44 -44.70
CA PRO A 382 40.50 -6.19 -45.43
C PRO A 382 40.35 -6.44 -46.94
N ALA A 383 39.52 -5.60 -47.59
CA ALA A 383 39.38 -5.55 -49.04
C ALA A 383 40.70 -5.10 -49.69
N GLN A 384 41.24 -5.93 -50.56
CA GLN A 384 42.24 -5.53 -51.53
C GLN A 384 41.58 -4.90 -52.76
N LYS A 385 42.01 -3.66 -53.02
CA LYS A 385 41.90 -2.87 -54.28
C LYS A 385 40.66 -3.06 -55.14
#